data_7ca52748befc13b85c10828fc2c8933a
#
_entry.id   7ca52748befc13b85c10828fc2c8933a
#
_cell.length_a   1.000
_cell.length_b   1.000
_cell.length_c   1.000
_cell.angle_alpha   90.00
_cell.angle_beta   90.00
_cell.angle_gamma   90.00
#
_symmetry.space_group_name_H-M   'P 1'
#
loop_
_entity.id
_entity.type
_entity.pdbx_description
1 polymer ?
#
loop_
_entity_poly.entity_id
_entity_poly.type
_entity_poly.pdbx_seq_one_letter_code
_entity_poly.pdbx_strand_id
1 'polypeptide(L)'
;MSIGEVKAALDEASQLLDQGRTTVEGIGDSLNEAAELMLATLHDSGRDEAEKARRAVAEAVREVKLALRVITAAQESGDDFRRALG
;
A
#
# COMPACT_ATOMS: atom_id res chain seq x y z
N MET A 1 -14.82 -27.63 -9.21
CA MET A 1 -14.10 -26.54 -9.87
C MET A 1 -12.93 -27.12 -10.64
N SER A 2 -12.76 -26.77 -11.89
CA SER A 2 -11.66 -27.25 -12.71
C SER A 2 -10.36 -26.46 -12.41
N ILE A 3 -9.22 -27.06 -12.80
CA ILE A 3 -7.93 -26.37 -12.68
C ILE A 3 -7.93 -25.09 -13.52
N GLY A 4 -8.56 -25.12 -14.71
CA GLY A 4 -8.68 -23.93 -15.55
C GLY A 4 -9.47 -22.80 -14.89
N GLU A 5 -10.54 -23.15 -14.20
CA GLU A 5 -11.33 -22.16 -13.46
C GLU A 5 -10.55 -21.57 -12.29
N VAL A 6 -9.78 -22.39 -11.57
CA VAL A 6 -8.93 -21.94 -10.47
C VAL A 6 -7.86 -20.98 -10.98
N LYS A 7 -7.18 -21.33 -12.09
CA LYS A 7 -6.17 -20.47 -12.69
C LYS A 7 -6.75 -19.12 -13.14
N ALA A 8 -7.94 -19.16 -13.76
CA ALA A 8 -8.62 -17.92 -14.19
C ALA A 8 -8.95 -17.03 -13.00
N ALA A 9 -9.42 -17.62 -11.89
CA ALA A 9 -9.71 -16.88 -10.67
C ALA A 9 -8.45 -16.27 -10.06
N LEU A 10 -7.34 -17.00 -10.07
CA LEU A 10 -6.06 -16.49 -9.57
C LEU A 10 -5.53 -15.35 -10.43
N ASP A 11 -5.69 -15.44 -11.76
CA ASP A 11 -5.29 -14.36 -12.67
C ASP A 11 -6.11 -13.09 -12.43
N GLU A 12 -7.42 -13.24 -12.23
CA GLU A 12 -8.29 -12.11 -11.90
C GLU A 12 -7.91 -11.51 -10.55
N ALA A 13 -7.66 -12.33 -9.55
CA ALA A 13 -7.23 -11.86 -8.23
C ALA A 13 -5.90 -11.08 -8.32
N SER A 14 -4.96 -11.59 -9.13
CA SER A 14 -3.67 -10.91 -9.34
C SER A 14 -3.85 -9.53 -9.97
N GLN A 15 -4.76 -9.40 -10.95
CA GLN A 15 -5.07 -8.11 -11.57
C GLN A 15 -5.69 -7.14 -10.57
N LEU A 16 -6.58 -7.62 -9.70
CA LEU A 16 -7.18 -6.79 -8.66
C LEU A 16 -6.14 -6.32 -7.65
N LEU A 17 -5.17 -7.19 -7.31
CA LEU A 17 -4.07 -6.81 -6.42
C LEU A 17 -3.14 -5.77 -7.07
N ASP A 18 -2.91 -5.86 -8.39
CA ASP A 18 -2.15 -4.83 -9.11
C ASP A 18 -2.88 -3.48 -9.09
N GLN A 19 -4.19 -3.47 -9.29
CA GLN A 19 -5.00 -2.25 -9.20
C GLN A 19 -4.95 -1.66 -7.80
N GLY A 20 -5.05 -2.51 -6.79
CA GLY A 20 -4.93 -2.11 -5.38
C GLY A 20 -3.57 -1.51 -5.07
N ARG A 21 -2.51 -2.11 -5.59
CA ARG A 21 -1.14 -1.59 -5.46
C ARG A 21 -1.03 -0.18 -6.03
N THR A 22 -1.52 0.02 -7.24
CA THR A 22 -1.48 1.33 -7.90
C THR A 22 -2.23 2.39 -7.08
N THR A 23 -3.40 2.02 -6.55
CA THR A 23 -4.18 2.92 -5.69
C THR A 23 -3.44 3.28 -4.42
N VAL A 24 -2.86 2.28 -3.75
CA VAL A 24 -2.12 2.50 -2.49
C VAL A 24 -0.85 3.32 -2.74
N GLU A 25 -0.14 3.07 -3.84
CA GLU A 25 1.02 3.88 -4.23
C GLU A 25 0.63 5.35 -4.44
N GLY A 26 -0.52 5.60 -5.07
CA GLY A 26 -1.04 6.96 -5.23
C GLY A 26 -1.37 7.62 -3.90
N ILE A 27 -1.93 6.88 -2.96
CA ILE A 27 -2.17 7.37 -1.60
C ILE A 27 -0.83 7.71 -0.93
N GLY A 28 0.17 6.87 -1.09
CA GLY A 28 1.51 7.11 -0.55
C GLY A 28 2.13 8.39 -1.09
N ASP A 29 2.00 8.66 -2.39
CA ASP A 29 2.49 9.89 -3.00
C ASP A 29 1.79 11.12 -2.42
N SER A 30 0.48 11.05 -2.27
CA SER A 30 -0.30 12.15 -1.66
C SER A 30 0.09 12.39 -0.21
N LEU A 31 0.34 11.33 0.55
CA LEU A 31 0.78 11.46 1.95
C LEU A 31 2.18 12.06 2.05
N ASN A 32 3.09 11.70 1.14
CA ASN A 32 4.43 12.29 1.11
C ASN A 32 4.39 13.77 0.78
N GLU A 33 3.54 14.18 -0.17
CA GLU A 33 3.32 15.61 -0.46
C GLU A 33 2.76 16.34 0.75
N ALA A 34 1.78 15.76 1.42
CA ALA A 34 1.21 16.33 2.63
C ALA A 34 2.27 16.48 3.73
N ALA A 35 3.12 15.46 3.89
CA ALA A 35 4.21 15.50 4.86
C ALA A 35 5.19 16.64 4.57
N GLU A 36 5.56 16.84 3.30
CA GLU A 36 6.45 17.92 2.89
C GLU A 36 5.84 19.30 3.18
N LEU A 37 4.55 19.47 2.84
CA LEU A 37 3.83 20.72 3.12
C LEU A 37 3.74 21.01 4.61
N MET A 38 3.48 19.98 5.41
CA MET A 38 3.41 20.11 6.87
C MET A 38 4.77 20.48 7.46
N LEU A 39 5.84 19.84 7.00
CA LEU A 39 7.19 20.16 7.43
C LEU A 39 7.54 21.62 7.11
N ALA A 40 7.22 22.07 5.90
CA ALA A 40 7.49 23.44 5.48
C ALA A 40 6.70 24.48 6.29
N THR A 41 5.50 24.10 6.72
CA THR A 41 4.58 25.01 7.44
C THR A 41 4.78 24.98 8.96
N LEU A 42 5.09 23.79 9.51
CA LEU A 42 5.09 23.57 10.96
C LEU A 42 6.49 23.48 11.57
N HIS A 43 7.55 23.55 10.76
CA HIS A 43 8.93 23.30 11.25
C HIS A 43 9.36 24.26 12.37
N ASP A 44 8.85 25.49 12.38
CA ASP A 44 9.14 26.48 13.42
C ASP A 44 8.13 26.47 14.56
N SER A 45 7.11 25.62 14.50
CA SER A 45 6.10 25.55 15.53
C SER A 45 6.55 24.66 16.68
N GLY A 46 6.58 25.21 17.89
CA GLY A 46 6.86 24.44 19.10
C GLY A 46 5.60 23.89 19.77
N ARG A 47 4.47 23.94 19.11
CA ARG A 47 3.21 23.49 19.69
C ARG A 47 3.08 21.98 19.64
N ASP A 48 2.46 21.41 20.69
CA ASP A 48 2.20 19.97 20.77
C ASP A 48 1.33 19.47 19.62
N GLU A 49 0.38 20.30 19.18
CA GLU A 49 -0.51 19.96 18.06
C GLU A 49 0.26 19.79 16.75
N ALA A 50 1.28 20.62 16.52
CA ALA A 50 2.12 20.48 15.32
C ALA A 50 2.90 19.17 15.35
N GLU A 51 3.44 18.80 16.50
CA GLU A 51 4.16 17.54 16.68
C GLU A 51 3.24 16.34 16.47
N LYS A 52 2.03 16.39 17.04
CA LYS A 52 1.03 15.33 16.84
C LYS A 52 0.65 15.19 15.39
N ALA A 53 0.49 16.31 14.67
CA ALA A 53 0.17 16.27 13.25
C ALA A 53 1.29 15.61 12.44
N ARG A 54 2.55 15.96 12.72
CA ARG A 54 3.70 15.33 12.05
C ARG A 54 3.76 13.83 12.29
N ARG A 55 3.52 13.39 13.54
CA ARG A 55 3.50 11.96 13.89
C ARG A 55 2.38 11.22 13.19
N ALA A 56 1.20 11.83 13.11
CA ALA A 56 0.04 11.21 12.45
C ALA A 56 0.33 10.97 10.97
N VAL A 57 0.92 11.94 10.28
CA VAL A 57 1.28 11.79 8.88
C VAL A 57 2.37 10.73 8.69
N ALA A 58 3.40 10.74 9.55
CA ALA A 58 4.46 9.74 9.52
C ALA A 58 3.91 8.33 9.73
N GLU A 59 2.95 8.16 10.63
CA GLU A 59 2.27 6.88 10.87
C GLU A 59 1.50 6.44 9.63
N ALA A 60 0.76 7.34 8.99
CA ALA A 60 0.02 7.02 7.76
C ALA A 60 0.96 6.56 6.65
N VAL A 61 2.12 7.19 6.50
CA VAL A 61 3.14 6.77 5.52
C VAL A 61 3.63 5.35 5.82
N ARG A 62 3.87 5.03 7.09
CA ARG A 62 4.28 3.67 7.48
C ARG A 62 3.21 2.63 7.17
N GLU A 63 1.95 2.96 7.42
CA GLU A 63 0.82 2.05 7.12
C GLU A 63 0.71 1.76 5.63
N VAL A 64 0.96 2.75 4.78
CA VAL A 64 0.98 2.55 3.32
C VAL A 64 2.08 1.58 2.92
N LYS A 65 3.28 1.73 3.47
CA LYS A 65 4.41 0.81 3.18
C LYS A 65 4.08 -0.62 3.61
N LEU A 66 3.43 -0.78 4.76
CA LEU A 66 2.98 -2.09 5.23
C LEU A 66 1.94 -2.70 4.30
N ALA A 67 0.96 -1.90 3.88
CA ALA A 67 -0.07 -2.35 2.94
C ALA A 67 0.55 -2.85 1.63
N LEU A 68 1.55 -2.13 1.10
CA LEU A 68 2.24 -2.54 -0.13
C LEU A 68 2.98 -3.87 0.05
N ARG A 69 3.60 -4.10 1.19
CA ARG A 69 4.25 -5.38 1.50
C ARG A 69 3.26 -6.53 1.56
N VAL A 70 2.11 -6.29 2.18
CA VAL A 70 1.04 -7.31 2.29
C VAL A 70 0.48 -7.66 0.92
N ILE A 71 0.27 -6.65 0.06
CA ILE A 71 -0.18 -6.87 -1.33
C ILE A 71 0.84 -7.71 -2.09
N THR A 72 2.13 -7.38 -1.98
CA THR A 72 3.20 -8.14 -2.62
C THR A 72 3.22 -9.59 -2.14
N ALA A 73 3.11 -9.81 -0.84
CA ALA A 73 3.08 -11.16 -0.27
C ALA A 73 1.88 -11.96 -0.78
N ALA A 74 0.72 -11.33 -0.88
CA ALA A 74 -0.49 -11.97 -1.42
C ALA A 74 -0.31 -12.37 -2.88
N GLN A 75 0.29 -11.48 -3.70
CA GLN A 75 0.57 -11.79 -5.10
C GLN A 75 1.56 -12.94 -5.25
N GLU A 76 2.65 -12.93 -4.47
CA GLU A 76 3.64 -14.00 -4.50
C GLU A 76 3.02 -15.34 -4.11
N SER A 77 2.19 -15.36 -3.07
CA SER A 77 1.51 -16.59 -2.64
C SER A 77 0.55 -17.10 -3.71
N GLY A 78 -0.19 -16.20 -4.36
CA GLY A 78 -1.08 -16.58 -5.47
C GLY A 78 -0.32 -17.13 -6.66
N ASP A 79 0.79 -16.49 -7.02
CA ASP A 79 1.64 -16.93 -8.13
C ASP A 79 2.27 -18.29 -7.85
N ASP A 80 2.73 -18.53 -6.62
CA ASP A 80 3.29 -19.81 -6.20
C ASP A 80 2.24 -20.92 -6.29
N PHE A 81 1.04 -20.64 -5.83
CA PHE A 81 -0.07 -21.59 -5.92
C PHE A 81 -0.42 -21.90 -7.38
N ARG A 82 -0.48 -20.86 -8.22
CA ARG A 82 -0.75 -21.04 -9.65
C ARG A 82 0.31 -21.92 -10.32
N ARG A 83 1.59 -21.69 -10.01
CA ARG A 83 2.68 -22.52 -10.54
C ARG A 83 2.57 -23.97 -10.07
N ALA A 84 2.15 -24.18 -8.82
CA ALA A 84 1.97 -25.54 -8.27
C ALA A 84 0.85 -26.32 -8.98
N LEU A 85 -0.12 -25.61 -9.56
CA LEU A 85 -1.20 -26.26 -10.34
C LEU A 85 -0.75 -26.71 -11.74
N GLY A 86 0.37 -26.22 -12.21
CA GLY A 86 0.94 -26.64 -13.51
C GLY A 86 0.55 -25.83 -14.72
#